data_90b20b92b42f415e948bc162b9c7659c
#
_entry.id   90b20b92b42f415e948bc162b9c7659c
#
_cell.length_a   1.000
_cell.length_b   1.000
_cell.length_c   1.000
_cell.angle_alpha   90.00
_cell.angle_beta   90.00
_cell.angle_gamma   90.00
#
_symmetry.space_group_name_H-M   'P 1'
#
loop_
_entity.id
_entity.type
_entity.pdbx_description
1 polymer ?
#
loop_
_entity_poly.entity_id
_entity_poly.type
_entity_poly.pdbx_seq_one_letter_code
_entity_poly.pdbx_strand_id
1 'polypeptide(L)'
;MRKAAMWAVLMAIGAGATVAPAMAQANGGMGGMQTEHAAKGPVLSPPAKASAMVSGASITIAYSAPSMRGRKIFGGLVPYGVVWRTGANAATTLVTTANLKIGSLAVPAGTYTLYTMPGATDWKLIVNKQTGQWGTVYHADQDLGRVEMKVAKNAAPIEKMAIAFEHTKGSMTTLHVKWADLDLSVPVTVEK
;
A
#
# COMPACT_ATOMS: atom_id res chain seq x y z
N MET A 1 -2.77 61.99 9.68
CA MET A 1 -4.09 62.50 10.12
C MET A 1 -4.90 61.34 10.63
N ARG A 2 -5.08 61.32 11.96
CA ARG A 2 -6.32 61.14 12.72
C ARG A 2 -7.08 59.84 12.45
N LYS A 3 -7.55 58.99 13.40
CA LYS A 3 -7.68 59.08 14.87
C LYS A 3 -7.88 57.67 15.43
N ALA A 4 -7.34 57.49 16.62
CA ALA A 4 -7.69 56.41 17.53
C ALA A 4 -9.08 56.62 18.12
N ALA A 5 -9.73 55.54 18.54
CA ALA A 5 -10.73 55.58 19.59
C ALA A 5 -10.70 54.27 20.38
N MET A 6 -10.21 54.43 21.58
CA MET A 6 -10.23 53.53 22.73
C MET A 6 -11.54 53.80 23.48
N TRP A 7 -12.24 52.79 23.95
CA TRP A 7 -13.20 52.89 25.06
C TRP A 7 -13.03 51.67 25.97
N ALA A 8 -12.72 51.98 27.19
CA ALA A 8 -12.59 51.10 28.34
C ALA A 8 -13.78 51.36 29.30
N VAL A 9 -13.88 50.45 30.30
CA VAL A 9 -14.59 50.62 31.61
C VAL A 9 -16.03 50.10 31.62
N LEU A 10 -16.44 49.22 32.52
CA LEU A 10 -16.44 49.26 33.99
C LEU A 10 -16.74 47.92 34.66
N MET A 11 -16.20 47.74 35.85
CA MET A 11 -16.41 46.66 36.85
C MET A 11 -17.82 46.64 37.43
N ALA A 12 -18.24 45.46 37.92
CA ALA A 12 -19.05 45.35 39.12
C ALA A 12 -18.74 44.06 39.89
N ILE A 13 -18.40 44.25 41.14
CA ILE A 13 -18.08 43.31 42.21
C ILE A 13 -19.38 42.82 42.85
N GLY A 14 -19.50 41.54 43.14
CA GLY A 14 -20.54 40.98 43.96
C GLY A 14 -20.06 39.73 44.69
N ALA A 15 -19.68 39.91 45.94
CA ALA A 15 -19.33 38.80 46.86
C ALA A 15 -20.57 38.13 47.46
N GLY A 16 -20.50 36.83 47.62
CA GLY A 16 -21.45 36.06 48.35
C GLY A 16 -20.88 34.68 48.70
N ALA A 17 -20.30 34.58 49.87
CA ALA A 17 -19.86 33.32 50.47
C ALA A 17 -21.00 32.60 51.12
N THR A 18 -21.15 31.30 50.91
CA THR A 18 -21.71 30.37 51.89
C THR A 18 -21.02 29.01 51.84
N VAL A 19 -20.77 28.53 53.05
CA VAL A 19 -19.93 27.42 53.45
C VAL A 19 -20.62 26.07 53.27
N ALA A 20 -19.82 25.05 53.14
CA ALA A 20 -19.98 23.60 52.94
C ALA A 20 -21.08 22.90 53.83
N PRO A 21 -21.37 21.60 53.57
CA PRO A 21 -20.44 20.55 54.00
C PRO A 21 -20.17 19.41 53.03
N ALA A 22 -19.04 18.79 53.26
CA ALA A 22 -18.59 17.53 52.71
C ALA A 22 -19.56 16.37 53.03
N MET A 23 -19.92 15.61 52.05
CA MET A 23 -20.30 14.21 52.20
C MET A 23 -19.49 13.37 51.23
N ALA A 24 -18.57 12.63 51.80
CA ALA A 24 -17.90 11.54 51.12
C ALA A 24 -18.93 10.49 50.71
N GLN A 25 -18.91 10.10 49.49
CA GLN A 25 -19.50 8.84 49.06
C GLN A 25 -18.51 8.14 48.12
N ALA A 26 -18.00 7.08 48.66
CA ALA A 26 -17.16 6.12 48.04
C ALA A 26 -17.92 5.32 46.99
N ASN A 27 -17.16 4.78 46.08
CA ASN A 27 -17.43 3.58 45.34
C ASN A 27 -18.35 3.63 44.11
N GLY A 28 -17.74 3.28 43.06
CA GLY A 28 -18.34 2.86 41.81
C GLY A 28 -17.34 2.90 40.67
N GLY A 29 -16.17 2.31 40.88
CA GLY A 29 -15.29 1.98 39.77
C GLY A 29 -15.98 0.98 38.85
N MET A 30 -16.74 1.44 37.87
CA MET A 30 -17.00 0.66 36.68
C MET A 30 -15.92 1.01 35.70
N GLY A 31 -14.86 0.21 35.80
CA GLY A 31 -13.91 0.07 34.69
C GLY A 31 -14.72 -0.31 33.44
N GLY A 32 -14.92 0.65 32.57
CA GLY A 32 -15.33 0.38 31.20
C GLY A 32 -14.30 -0.56 30.62
N MET A 33 -14.61 -1.84 30.65
CA MET A 33 -13.97 -2.83 29.77
C MET A 33 -14.24 -2.34 28.35
N GLN A 34 -13.29 -1.63 27.80
CA GLN A 34 -13.16 -1.55 26.37
C GLN A 34 -12.88 -2.98 25.91
N THR A 35 -13.95 -3.69 25.59
CA THR A 35 -13.85 -4.93 24.85
C THR A 35 -13.23 -4.55 23.51
N GLU A 36 -11.91 -4.69 23.42
CA GLU A 36 -11.24 -4.83 22.14
C GLU A 36 -11.90 -6.00 21.42
N HIS A 37 -12.84 -5.67 20.56
CA HIS A 37 -13.32 -6.59 19.54
C HIS A 37 -12.21 -6.71 18.49
N ALA A 38 -11.12 -7.33 18.90
CA ALA A 38 -10.20 -7.92 17.95
C ALA A 38 -10.99 -9.06 17.27
N ALA A 39 -11.61 -8.75 16.16
CA ALA A 39 -12.13 -9.75 15.23
C ALA A 39 -10.96 -10.58 14.72
N LYS A 40 -10.57 -11.58 15.48
CA LYS A 40 -9.47 -12.51 15.17
C LYS A 40 -9.97 -13.62 14.26
N GLY A 41 -10.48 -13.24 13.08
CA GLY A 41 -10.48 -14.15 11.95
C GLY A 41 -9.09 -14.20 11.32
N PRO A 42 -8.69 -15.30 10.66
CA PRO A 42 -7.41 -15.36 9.97
C PRO A 42 -7.33 -14.24 8.94
N VAL A 43 -6.20 -13.51 8.92
CA VAL A 43 -5.96 -12.44 7.95
C VAL A 43 -5.97 -13.03 6.55
N LEU A 44 -7.01 -12.70 5.79
CA LEU A 44 -7.29 -13.32 4.50
C LEU A 44 -6.23 -13.03 3.42
N SER A 45 -5.53 -11.92 3.55
CA SER A 45 -4.46 -11.48 2.66
C SER A 45 -3.38 -10.83 3.52
N PRO A 46 -2.48 -11.60 4.12
CA PRO A 46 -1.47 -11.09 5.02
C PRO A 46 -0.50 -10.14 4.30
N PRO A 47 0.06 -9.15 5.02
CA PRO A 47 1.12 -8.32 4.49
C PRO A 47 2.34 -9.18 4.14
N ALA A 48 3.00 -8.82 3.04
CA ALA A 48 4.20 -9.46 2.54
C ALA A 48 5.15 -8.42 1.95
N LYS A 49 6.41 -8.81 1.81
CA LYS A 49 7.47 -7.95 1.28
C LYS A 49 8.40 -8.77 0.40
N ALA A 50 8.73 -8.22 -0.77
CA ALA A 50 9.83 -8.65 -1.60
C ALA A 50 10.93 -7.60 -1.57
N SER A 51 12.20 -7.99 -1.53
CA SER A 51 13.32 -7.04 -1.58
C SER A 51 14.52 -7.65 -2.29
N ALA A 52 15.29 -6.79 -2.94
CA ALA A 52 16.58 -7.13 -3.54
C ALA A 52 17.59 -6.02 -3.29
N MET A 53 18.86 -6.40 -3.13
CA MET A 53 20.00 -5.51 -3.24
C MET A 53 20.67 -5.76 -4.59
N VAL A 54 20.69 -4.75 -5.45
CA VAL A 54 21.22 -4.83 -6.81
C VAL A 54 22.21 -3.69 -7.03
N SER A 55 23.47 -4.01 -7.26
CA SER A 55 24.55 -2.99 -7.39
C SER A 55 24.55 -1.93 -6.29
N GLY A 56 24.30 -2.33 -5.04
CA GLY A 56 24.24 -1.43 -3.88
C GLY A 56 22.91 -0.68 -3.71
N ALA A 57 22.00 -0.75 -4.67
CA ALA A 57 20.67 -0.17 -4.55
C ALA A 57 19.70 -1.13 -3.86
N SER A 58 18.85 -0.59 -2.99
CA SER A 58 17.75 -1.32 -2.36
C SER A 58 16.48 -1.15 -3.18
N ILE A 59 15.86 -2.27 -3.55
CA ILE A 59 14.56 -2.31 -4.21
C ILE A 59 13.61 -3.12 -3.31
N THR A 60 12.47 -2.54 -2.95
CA THR A 60 11.51 -3.16 -2.04
C THR A 60 10.10 -3.04 -2.59
N ILE A 61 9.32 -4.12 -2.48
CA ILE A 61 7.89 -4.12 -2.80
C ILE A 61 7.13 -4.61 -1.56
N ALA A 62 6.23 -3.77 -1.04
CA ALA A 62 5.31 -4.11 0.03
C ALA A 62 3.91 -4.34 -0.55
N TYR A 63 3.26 -5.44 -0.19
CA TYR A 63 1.97 -5.83 -0.73
C TYR A 63 1.17 -6.67 0.27
N SER A 64 -0.11 -6.90 -0.01
CA SER A 64 -0.90 -7.93 0.70
C SER A 64 -1.08 -9.12 -0.21
N ALA A 65 -0.75 -10.31 0.29
CA ALA A 65 -0.70 -11.56 -0.46
C ALA A 65 -2.04 -12.33 -0.39
N PRO A 66 -2.93 -12.22 -1.40
CA PRO A 66 -4.17 -12.98 -1.42
C PRO A 66 -3.93 -14.46 -1.71
N SER A 67 -4.85 -15.31 -1.25
CA SER A 67 -4.90 -16.74 -1.53
C SER A 67 -6.04 -17.08 -2.50
N MET A 68 -5.86 -18.15 -3.28
CA MET A 68 -6.86 -18.62 -4.27
C MET A 68 -8.16 -19.09 -3.59
N ARG A 69 -8.05 -19.92 -2.58
CA ARG A 69 -9.18 -20.53 -1.85
C ARG A 69 -10.19 -21.18 -2.80
N GLY A 70 -9.70 -21.97 -3.73
CA GLY A 70 -10.51 -22.67 -4.71
C GLY A 70 -11.16 -21.79 -5.78
N ARG A 71 -10.88 -20.46 -5.80
CA ARG A 71 -11.48 -19.55 -6.79
C ARG A 71 -10.67 -19.54 -8.09
N LYS A 72 -11.37 -19.37 -9.20
CA LYS A 72 -10.73 -19.00 -10.46
C LYS A 72 -10.18 -17.58 -10.33
N ILE A 73 -8.88 -17.41 -10.50
CA ILE A 73 -8.21 -16.13 -10.32
C ILE A 73 -8.30 -15.28 -11.59
N PHE A 74 -7.51 -15.61 -12.60
CA PHE A 74 -7.44 -14.80 -13.81
C PHE A 74 -8.63 -15.09 -14.74
N GLY A 75 -9.27 -14.02 -15.23
CA GLY A 75 -10.55 -14.09 -15.92
C GLY A 75 -11.75 -14.43 -15.01
N GLY A 76 -11.54 -14.37 -13.67
CA GLY A 76 -12.54 -14.54 -12.63
C GLY A 76 -12.42 -13.45 -11.59
N LEU A 77 -11.75 -13.72 -10.46
CA LEU A 77 -11.53 -12.73 -9.38
C LEU A 77 -10.74 -11.50 -9.87
N VAL A 78 -9.82 -11.71 -10.79
CA VAL A 78 -9.04 -10.68 -11.48
C VAL A 78 -9.47 -10.67 -12.94
N PRO A 79 -10.41 -9.79 -13.34
CA PRO A 79 -10.93 -9.73 -14.70
C PRO A 79 -9.86 -9.28 -15.69
N TYR A 80 -9.92 -9.78 -16.92
CA TYR A 80 -9.09 -9.27 -18.01
C TYR A 80 -9.53 -7.87 -18.45
N GLY A 81 -8.56 -7.05 -18.87
CA GLY A 81 -8.78 -5.68 -19.32
C GLY A 81 -9.05 -4.65 -18.21
N VAL A 82 -9.06 -5.05 -16.95
CA VAL A 82 -9.28 -4.18 -15.79
C VAL A 82 -8.00 -4.04 -14.97
N VAL A 83 -7.64 -2.80 -14.62
CA VAL A 83 -6.46 -2.55 -13.79
C VAL A 83 -6.62 -3.20 -12.42
N TRP A 84 -5.63 -4.00 -12.03
CA TRP A 84 -5.58 -4.70 -10.76
C TRP A 84 -4.40 -4.19 -9.91
N ARG A 85 -4.66 -3.99 -8.61
CA ARG A 85 -3.68 -3.49 -7.62
C ARG A 85 -2.48 -4.42 -7.35
N THR A 86 -2.32 -5.51 -8.11
CA THR A 86 -1.22 -6.48 -7.98
C THR A 86 -1.09 -7.02 -6.55
N GLY A 87 -2.23 -7.32 -5.93
CA GLY A 87 -2.34 -7.74 -4.54
C GLY A 87 -3.75 -7.60 -3.99
N ALA A 88 -3.84 -7.36 -2.68
CA ALA A 88 -5.09 -7.13 -1.96
C ALA A 88 -4.96 -5.92 -1.02
N ASN A 89 -6.09 -5.42 -0.48
CA ASN A 89 -6.16 -4.31 0.49
C ASN A 89 -5.53 -3.01 -0.06
N ALA A 90 -4.52 -2.44 0.65
CA ALA A 90 -3.79 -1.27 0.20
C ALA A 90 -3.06 -1.52 -1.13
N ALA A 91 -2.74 -0.47 -1.84
CA ALA A 91 -2.00 -0.53 -3.10
C ALA A 91 -0.59 -1.10 -2.89
N THR A 92 -0.14 -1.93 -3.81
CA THR A 92 1.21 -2.51 -3.80
C THR A 92 2.24 -1.42 -4.03
N THR A 93 3.16 -1.25 -3.11
CA THR A 93 4.11 -0.12 -3.08
C THR A 93 5.51 -0.60 -3.46
N LEU A 94 6.13 0.05 -4.45
CA LEU A 94 7.54 -0.08 -4.81
C LEU A 94 8.33 1.08 -4.22
N VAL A 95 9.46 0.78 -3.58
CA VAL A 95 10.45 1.76 -3.13
C VAL A 95 11.80 1.39 -3.71
N THR A 96 12.48 2.35 -4.31
CA THR A 96 13.85 2.17 -4.83
C THR A 96 14.76 3.33 -4.44
N THR A 97 15.99 3.00 -4.06
CA THR A 97 17.02 3.99 -3.69
C THR A 97 17.87 4.46 -4.88
N ALA A 98 17.66 3.90 -6.06
CA ALA A 98 18.37 4.27 -7.29
C ALA A 98 17.40 4.32 -8.48
N ASN A 99 17.83 4.96 -9.56
CA ASN A 99 17.12 4.92 -10.83
C ASN A 99 17.08 3.49 -11.36
N LEU A 100 15.91 3.09 -11.83
CA LEU A 100 15.70 1.77 -12.41
C LEU A 100 15.26 1.90 -13.86
N LYS A 101 15.59 0.89 -14.65
CA LYS A 101 14.90 0.58 -15.90
C LYS A 101 14.10 -0.70 -15.69
N ILE A 102 12.77 -0.58 -15.70
CA ILE A 102 11.85 -1.72 -15.59
C ILE A 102 11.31 -2.01 -17.00
N GLY A 103 11.76 -3.12 -17.60
CA GLY A 103 11.54 -3.35 -19.03
C GLY A 103 12.14 -2.22 -19.86
N SER A 104 11.29 -1.46 -20.57
CA SER A 104 11.68 -0.26 -21.32
C SER A 104 11.49 1.07 -20.57
N LEU A 105 10.85 1.04 -19.37
CA LEU A 105 10.47 2.24 -18.61
C LEU A 105 11.59 2.70 -17.68
N ALA A 106 11.99 3.97 -17.79
CA ALA A 106 12.84 4.62 -16.79
C ALA A 106 12.00 4.99 -15.56
N VAL A 107 12.46 4.56 -14.39
CA VAL A 107 11.79 4.78 -13.09
C VAL A 107 12.81 5.42 -12.15
N PRO A 108 12.77 6.74 -11.91
CA PRO A 108 13.67 7.42 -10.97
C PRO A 108 13.63 6.81 -9.56
N ALA A 109 14.68 7.07 -8.79
CA ALA A 109 14.68 6.74 -7.36
C ALA A 109 13.46 7.36 -6.67
N GLY A 110 12.75 6.58 -5.84
CA GLY A 110 11.53 7.07 -5.21
C GLY A 110 10.58 5.98 -4.77
N THR A 111 9.35 6.39 -4.51
CA THR A 111 8.24 5.52 -4.09
C THR A 111 7.11 5.60 -5.12
N TYR A 112 6.58 4.44 -5.47
CA TYR A 112 5.56 4.26 -6.52
C TYR A 112 4.54 3.24 -6.10
N THR A 113 3.39 3.24 -6.76
CA THR A 113 2.43 2.14 -6.70
C THR A 113 2.56 1.27 -7.94
N LEU A 114 2.49 -0.04 -7.75
CA LEU A 114 2.44 -1.01 -8.83
C LEU A 114 1.01 -1.51 -9.04
N TYR A 115 0.55 -1.39 -10.27
CA TYR A 115 -0.65 -2.06 -10.77
C TYR A 115 -0.26 -2.98 -11.92
N THR A 116 -1.15 -3.89 -12.26
CA THR A 116 -1.07 -4.64 -13.51
C THR A 116 -2.36 -4.52 -14.28
N MET A 117 -2.26 -4.63 -15.58
CA MET A 117 -3.40 -4.77 -16.48
C MET A 117 -3.39 -6.18 -17.06
N PRO A 118 -4.23 -7.07 -16.55
CA PRO A 118 -4.35 -8.45 -17.03
C PRO A 118 -4.91 -8.51 -18.45
N GLY A 119 -4.28 -9.27 -19.31
CA GLY A 119 -4.85 -9.72 -20.58
C GLY A 119 -4.96 -11.23 -20.60
N ALA A 120 -5.62 -11.79 -21.61
CA ALA A 120 -5.70 -13.25 -21.76
C ALA A 120 -4.33 -13.86 -22.11
N THR A 121 -3.54 -13.12 -22.88
CA THR A 121 -2.21 -13.53 -23.37
C THR A 121 -1.12 -12.52 -23.04
N ASP A 122 -1.48 -11.26 -22.89
CA ASP A 122 -0.58 -10.13 -22.68
C ASP A 122 -0.88 -9.42 -21.35
N TRP A 123 0.15 -9.10 -20.62
CA TRP A 123 0.06 -8.43 -19.33
C TRP A 123 0.94 -7.20 -19.32
N LYS A 124 0.46 -6.15 -18.66
CA LYS A 124 1.27 -4.92 -18.48
C LYS A 124 1.45 -4.62 -17.00
N LEU A 125 2.68 -4.33 -16.61
CA LEU A 125 2.97 -3.68 -15.34
C LEU A 125 2.78 -2.18 -15.52
N ILE A 126 2.13 -1.55 -14.56
CA ILE A 126 1.92 -0.09 -14.50
C ILE A 126 2.67 0.43 -13.28
N VAL A 127 3.53 1.40 -13.51
CA VAL A 127 4.19 2.16 -12.44
C VAL A 127 3.46 3.48 -12.30
N ASN A 128 2.87 3.74 -11.12
CA ASN A 128 2.06 4.92 -10.87
C ASN A 128 2.68 5.78 -9.77
N LYS A 129 2.66 7.09 -9.95
CA LYS A 129 3.30 8.08 -9.06
C LYS A 129 2.50 8.34 -7.78
N GLN A 130 1.20 8.05 -7.76
CA GLN A 130 0.39 8.17 -6.56
C GLN A 130 0.74 7.07 -5.56
N THR A 131 0.82 7.40 -4.28
CA THR A 131 1.20 6.46 -3.21
C THR A 131 0.29 6.63 -1.99
N GLY A 132 0.20 5.58 -1.16
CA GLY A 132 -0.56 5.61 0.10
C GLY A 132 -2.06 5.43 -0.03
N GLN A 133 -2.59 5.22 -1.23
CA GLN A 133 -4.02 5.03 -1.48
C GLN A 133 -4.44 3.58 -1.23
N TRP A 134 -5.75 3.39 -1.08
CA TRP A 134 -6.35 2.07 -1.11
C TRP A 134 -6.21 1.45 -2.51
N GLY A 135 -5.99 0.15 -2.59
CA GLY A 135 -5.61 -0.50 -3.84
C GLY A 135 -6.64 -0.42 -4.98
N THR A 136 -7.90 -0.13 -4.69
CA THR A 136 -8.94 0.08 -5.72
C THR A 136 -9.01 1.52 -6.24
N VAL A 137 -8.27 2.45 -5.63
CA VAL A 137 -8.15 3.83 -6.10
C VAL A 137 -7.04 3.88 -7.14
N TYR A 138 -7.39 4.16 -8.39
CA TYR A 138 -6.44 4.24 -9.49
C TYR A 138 -6.71 5.48 -10.35
N HIS A 139 -5.66 6.24 -10.60
CA HIS A 139 -5.66 7.44 -11.43
C HIS A 139 -4.66 7.26 -12.58
N ALA A 140 -5.17 7.07 -13.78
CA ALA A 140 -4.36 6.81 -14.97
C ALA A 140 -3.46 7.99 -15.37
N ASP A 141 -3.86 9.22 -15.05
CA ASP A 141 -3.08 10.45 -15.24
C ASP A 141 -1.82 10.50 -14.35
N GLN A 142 -1.77 9.67 -13.33
CA GLN A 142 -0.60 9.50 -12.46
C GLN A 142 0.33 8.35 -12.91
N ASP A 143 0.04 7.66 -13.99
CA ASP A 143 0.95 6.64 -14.53
C ASP A 143 2.29 7.29 -14.93
N LEU A 144 3.38 6.76 -14.40
CA LEU A 144 4.72 7.06 -14.92
C LEU A 144 4.91 6.38 -16.28
N GLY A 145 4.38 5.15 -16.39
CA GLY A 145 4.36 4.40 -17.64
C GLY A 145 3.91 2.96 -17.43
N ARG A 146 3.85 2.24 -18.55
CA ARG A 146 3.42 0.84 -18.62
C ARG A 146 4.42 0.05 -19.42
N VAL A 147 4.72 -1.17 -18.96
CA VAL A 147 5.64 -2.10 -19.64
C VAL A 147 5.01 -3.46 -19.76
N GLU A 148 5.33 -4.16 -20.83
CA GLU A 148 4.87 -5.52 -21.03
C GLU A 148 5.57 -6.49 -20.07
N MET A 149 4.84 -7.46 -19.57
CA MET A 149 5.34 -8.56 -18.75
C MET A 149 5.37 -9.84 -19.57
N LYS A 150 6.43 -10.61 -19.41
CA LYS A 150 6.47 -11.97 -19.92
C LYS A 150 5.50 -12.83 -19.10
N VAL A 151 4.64 -13.57 -19.78
CA VAL A 151 3.69 -14.51 -19.18
C VAL A 151 4.24 -15.92 -19.32
N ALA A 152 4.36 -16.62 -18.22
CA ALA A 152 4.72 -18.03 -18.17
C ALA A 152 3.75 -18.79 -17.26
N LYS A 153 3.70 -20.10 -17.40
CA LYS A 153 2.96 -20.96 -16.49
C LYS A 153 3.84 -21.41 -15.34
N ASN A 154 3.30 -21.43 -14.14
CA ASN A 154 3.92 -22.09 -12.99
C ASN A 154 3.93 -23.62 -13.22
N ALA A 155 4.93 -24.31 -12.70
CA ALA A 155 5.01 -25.76 -12.73
C ALA A 155 3.84 -26.42 -11.97
N ALA A 156 3.35 -25.75 -10.93
CA ALA A 156 2.14 -26.09 -10.18
C ALA A 156 1.43 -24.80 -9.74
N PRO A 157 0.11 -24.83 -9.54
CA PRO A 157 -0.62 -23.66 -9.09
C PRO A 157 -0.12 -23.14 -7.73
N ILE A 158 0.10 -21.83 -7.64
CA ILE A 158 0.55 -21.15 -6.42
C ILE A 158 -0.68 -20.62 -5.69
N GLU A 159 -0.97 -21.20 -4.53
CA GLU A 159 -2.16 -20.88 -3.71
C GLU A 159 -2.14 -19.42 -3.22
N LYS A 160 -1.02 -18.95 -2.65
CA LYS A 160 -0.87 -17.59 -2.14
C LYS A 160 0.03 -16.78 -3.07
N MET A 161 -0.47 -15.63 -3.54
CA MET A 161 0.29 -14.72 -4.40
C MET A 161 1.65 -14.39 -3.80
N ALA A 162 2.68 -14.43 -4.62
CA ALA A 162 4.04 -14.08 -4.27
C ALA A 162 4.62 -13.08 -5.27
N ILE A 163 5.30 -12.06 -4.74
CA ILE A 163 6.17 -11.19 -5.51
C ILE A 163 7.60 -11.53 -5.11
N ALA A 164 8.50 -11.65 -6.09
CA ALA A 164 9.90 -12.01 -5.86
C ALA A 164 10.82 -11.27 -6.84
N PHE A 165 12.06 -11.07 -6.41
CA PHE A 165 13.18 -10.72 -7.30
C PHE A 165 14.04 -11.95 -7.47
N GLU A 166 14.24 -12.36 -8.71
CA GLU A 166 14.99 -13.57 -9.06
C GLU A 166 16.09 -13.25 -10.08
N HIS A 167 17.04 -14.16 -10.22
CA HIS A 167 18.15 -14.06 -11.21
C HIS A 167 18.98 -12.77 -11.08
N THR A 168 19.23 -12.31 -9.84
CA THR A 168 20.05 -11.12 -9.62
C THR A 168 21.49 -11.37 -10.03
N LYS A 169 21.99 -10.57 -11.00
CA LYS A 169 23.36 -10.62 -11.49
C LYS A 169 23.83 -9.23 -11.93
N GLY A 170 24.92 -8.75 -11.35
CA GLY A 170 25.43 -7.39 -11.64
C GLY A 170 24.39 -6.33 -11.30
N SER A 171 24.05 -5.48 -12.27
CA SER A 171 23.04 -4.43 -12.13
C SER A 171 21.61 -4.89 -12.47
N MET A 172 21.38 -6.17 -12.70
CA MET A 172 20.11 -6.69 -13.18
C MET A 172 19.46 -7.67 -12.18
N THR A 173 18.15 -7.66 -12.15
CA THR A 173 17.30 -8.68 -11.52
C THR A 173 16.02 -8.83 -12.34
N THR A 174 15.19 -9.82 -12.02
CA THR A 174 13.88 -10.00 -12.64
C THR A 174 12.81 -9.92 -11.56
N LEU A 175 11.85 -9.03 -11.74
CA LEU A 175 10.66 -8.96 -10.91
C LEU A 175 9.67 -10.02 -11.38
N HIS A 176 9.21 -10.86 -10.47
CA HIS A 176 8.18 -11.88 -10.69
C HIS A 176 6.94 -11.59 -9.86
N VAL A 177 5.77 -11.81 -10.45
CA VAL A 177 4.47 -11.88 -9.76
C VAL A 177 3.88 -13.25 -10.06
N LYS A 178 3.83 -14.11 -9.04
CA LYS A 178 3.42 -15.52 -9.17
C LYS A 178 2.10 -15.75 -8.42
N TRP A 179 1.09 -16.23 -9.12
CA TRP A 179 -0.17 -16.61 -8.50
C TRP A 179 -0.95 -17.56 -9.39
N ALA A 180 -1.70 -18.48 -8.78
CA ALA A 180 -2.41 -19.50 -9.52
C ALA A 180 -1.46 -20.23 -10.50
N ASP A 181 -1.83 -20.31 -11.75
CA ASP A 181 -1.08 -20.94 -12.82
C ASP A 181 -0.09 -20.05 -13.56
N LEU A 182 -0.01 -18.73 -13.21
CA LEU A 182 0.84 -17.77 -13.93
C LEU A 182 2.04 -17.28 -13.12
N ASP A 183 3.15 -17.16 -13.84
CA ASP A 183 4.36 -16.41 -13.46
C ASP A 183 4.53 -15.25 -14.45
N LEU A 184 4.32 -14.04 -13.96
CA LEU A 184 4.45 -12.81 -14.71
C LEU A 184 5.81 -12.17 -14.38
N SER A 185 6.62 -11.88 -15.38
CA SER A 185 7.96 -11.36 -15.11
C SER A 185 8.35 -10.18 -15.99
N VAL A 186 9.21 -9.32 -15.44
CA VAL A 186 9.79 -8.18 -16.14
C VAL A 186 11.22 -7.95 -15.67
N PRO A 187 12.19 -7.69 -16.57
CA PRO A 187 13.55 -7.37 -16.18
C PRO A 187 13.62 -6.01 -15.50
N VAL A 188 14.47 -5.90 -14.48
CA VAL A 188 14.75 -4.68 -13.73
C VAL A 188 16.27 -4.47 -13.73
N THR A 189 16.70 -3.30 -14.19
CA THR A 189 18.12 -2.89 -14.22
C THR A 189 18.29 -1.65 -13.35
N VAL A 190 19.30 -1.64 -12.48
CA VAL A 190 19.73 -0.43 -11.77
C VAL A 190 20.60 0.39 -12.71
N GLU A 191 20.17 1.63 -12.96
CA GLU A 191 20.93 2.59 -13.77
C GLU A 191 21.93 3.34 -12.89
N LYS A 192 23.09 3.65 -13.46
CA LYS A 192 24.17 4.38 -12.78
C LYS A 192 23.97 5.89 -12.92
#